data_b04634686f71399ede65d66f68d9eafb
#
_entry.id   b04634686f71399ede65d66f68d9eafb
#
_cell.length_a   1.000
_cell.length_b   1.000
_cell.length_c   1.000
_cell.angle_alpha   90.00
_cell.angle_beta   90.00
_cell.angle_gamma   90.00
#
_symmetry.space_group_name_H-M   'P 1'
#
loop_
_entity.id
_entity.type
_entity.pdbx_description
1 polymer ?
#
loop_
_entity_poly.entity_id
_entity_poly.type
_entity_poly.pdbx_seq_one_letter_code
_entity_poly.pdbx_strand_id
1 'polypeptide(L)' 'LYLIKQIIKRIIKNSPVSQIATDLMEPLDTIQPIYDLAMKQAPDFDAEKILAQLIPKTTESLSK' A
#
# COMPACT_ATOMS: atom_id res chain seq x y z
N LEU A 1 -0.74 -0.11 8.65
CA LEU A 1 -1.28 1.13 8.05
C LEU A 1 -0.20 2.20 7.85
N TYR A 2 0.77 2.22 8.77
CA TYR A 2 1.86 3.18 8.65
C TYR A 2 2.64 3.01 7.35
N LEU A 3 2.97 1.77 7.00
CA LEU A 3 3.71 1.50 5.77
C LEU A 3 2.93 1.95 4.54
N ILE A 4 1.64 1.66 4.54
CA ILE A 4 0.78 2.05 3.41
C ILE A 4 0.77 3.56 3.24
N LYS A 5 0.65 4.29 4.34
CA LYS A 5 0.67 5.75 4.28
C LYS A 5 1.98 6.30 3.77
N GLN A 6 3.09 5.68 4.16
CA GLN A 6 4.40 6.10 3.68
C GLN A 6 4.53 5.88 2.17
N ILE A 7 4.03 4.75 1.69
CA ILE A 7 4.06 4.46 0.27
C ILE A 7 3.24 5.49 -0.51
N ILE A 8 2.05 5.82 -0.01
CA ILE A 8 1.18 6.79 -0.66
C ILE A 8 1.88 8.15 -0.76
N LYS A 9 2.53 8.58 0.30
CA LYS A 9 3.24 9.86 0.29
C LYS A 9 4.28 9.91 -0.81
N ARG A 10 4.98 8.80 -1.04
CA ARG A 10 6.02 8.75 -2.05
C ARG A 10 5.45 8.67 -3.46
N ILE A 11 4.30 8.00 -3.60
CA ILE A 11 3.61 7.98 -4.89
C ILE A 11 3.20 9.39 -5.29
N ILE A 12 2.68 10.15 -4.35
CA ILE A 12 2.25 11.53 -4.61
C ILE A 12 3.44 12.38 -5.05
N LYS A 13 4.63 12.06 -4.56
CA LYS A 13 5.86 12.73 -4.97
C LYS A 13 6.45 12.18 -6.27
N ASN A 14 5.76 11.23 -6.90
CA ASN A 14 6.19 10.62 -8.15
C ASN A 14 7.45 9.76 -8.02
N SER A 15 7.63 9.14 -6.86
CA SER A 15 8.75 8.22 -6.68
C SER A 15 8.46 6.89 -7.34
N PRO A 16 9.43 6.31 -8.05
CA PRO A 16 9.21 4.98 -8.64
C PRO A 16 9.15 3.92 -7.54
N VAL A 17 8.51 2.79 -7.83
CA VAL A 17 8.30 1.75 -6.84
C VAL A 17 9.61 1.22 -6.27
N SER A 18 10.63 1.07 -7.11
CA SER A 18 11.92 0.58 -6.64
C SER A 18 12.58 1.55 -5.65
N GLN A 19 12.41 2.84 -5.89
CA GLN A 19 12.93 3.86 -4.98
C GLN A 19 12.17 3.83 -3.66
N ILE A 20 10.88 3.62 -3.71
CA ILE A 20 10.06 3.53 -2.50
C ILE A 20 10.55 2.36 -1.63
N ALA A 21 10.77 1.21 -2.25
CA ALA A 21 11.25 0.04 -1.53
C ALA A 21 12.59 0.33 -0.85
N THR A 22 13.49 0.97 -1.57
CA THR A 22 14.80 1.32 -1.03
C THR A 22 14.67 2.30 0.13
N ASP A 23 13.87 3.35 -0.05
CA ASP A 23 13.69 4.38 0.97
C ASP A 23 13.11 3.83 2.26
N LEU A 24 12.21 2.88 2.15
CA LEU A 24 11.55 2.30 3.31
C LEU A 24 12.28 1.07 3.85
N MET A 25 13.35 0.67 3.16
CA MET A 25 14.14 -0.48 3.57
C MET A 25 13.28 -1.75 3.62
N GLU A 26 12.39 -1.89 2.64
CA GLU A 26 11.50 -3.03 2.52
C GLU A 26 11.75 -3.76 1.20
N PRO A 27 11.51 -5.07 1.17
CA PRO A 27 11.64 -5.81 -0.09
C PRO A 27 10.63 -5.31 -1.12
N LEU A 28 11.02 -5.31 -2.37
CA LEU A 28 10.13 -4.89 -3.44
C LEU A 28 8.86 -5.73 -3.46
N ASP A 29 8.97 -7.02 -3.16
CA ASP A 29 7.82 -7.92 -3.12
C ASP A 29 6.76 -7.47 -2.11
N THR A 30 7.18 -6.82 -1.05
CA THR A 30 6.26 -6.29 -0.05
C THR A 30 5.61 -5.00 -0.53
N ILE A 31 6.37 -4.17 -1.23
CA ILE A 31 5.91 -2.85 -1.66
C ILE A 31 5.02 -2.93 -2.90
N GLN A 32 5.37 -3.81 -3.84
CA GLN A 32 4.70 -3.86 -5.14
C GLN A 32 3.17 -4.02 -5.05
N PRO A 33 2.63 -4.97 -4.26
CA PRO A 33 1.18 -5.11 -4.19
C PRO A 33 0.50 -3.87 -3.65
N ILE A 34 1.11 -3.24 -2.65
CA ILE A 34 0.56 -2.03 -2.05
C ILE A 34 0.59 -0.88 -3.06
N TYR A 35 1.71 -0.76 -3.76
CA TYR A 35 1.88 0.25 -4.79
C TYR A 35 0.81 0.10 -5.88
N ASP A 36 0.60 -1.13 -6.35
CA ASP A 36 -0.37 -1.39 -7.40
C ASP A 36 -1.78 -1.03 -6.95
N LEU A 37 -2.16 -1.39 -5.73
CA LEU A 37 -3.47 -1.06 -5.21
C LEU A 37 -3.65 0.44 -5.06
N ALA A 38 -2.61 1.12 -4.59
CA ALA A 38 -2.67 2.57 -4.44
C ALA A 38 -2.85 3.25 -5.79
N MET A 39 -2.13 2.78 -6.81
CA MET A 39 -2.24 3.38 -8.14
C MET A 39 -3.64 3.18 -8.73
N LYS A 40 -4.30 2.09 -8.38
CA LYS A 40 -5.67 1.87 -8.84
C LYS A 40 -6.65 2.83 -8.22
N GLN A 41 -6.33 3.38 -7.06
CA GLN A 41 -7.20 4.32 -6.36
C GLN A 41 -6.91 5.77 -6.72
N ALA A 42 -5.84 6.01 -7.45
CA ALA A 42 -5.47 7.38 -7.79
C ALA A 42 -6.62 8.12 -8.44
N PRO A 43 -6.80 9.41 -8.19
CA PRO A 43 -5.99 10.26 -7.30
C PRO A 43 -6.44 10.22 -5.84
N ASP A 44 -7.49 9.48 -5.51
CA ASP A 44 -8.05 9.45 -4.16
C ASP A 44 -7.47 8.31 -3.35
N PHE A 45 -6.23 8.49 -2.90
CA PHE A 45 -5.57 7.45 -2.13
C PHE A 45 -6.18 7.29 -0.75
N ASP A 46 -6.60 6.08 -0.43
CA ASP A 46 -7.20 5.77 0.87
C ASP A 46 -6.48 4.57 1.48
N ALA A 47 -5.65 4.84 2.48
CA ALA A 47 -4.85 3.80 3.10
C ALA A 47 -5.69 2.69 3.71
N GLU A 48 -6.83 3.03 4.27
CA GLU A 48 -7.70 2.04 4.90
C GLU A 48 -8.33 1.09 3.88
N LYS A 49 -8.69 1.62 2.72
CA LYS A 49 -9.24 0.77 1.65
C LYS A 49 -8.16 -0.16 1.10
N ILE A 50 -6.94 0.32 1.00
CA ILE A 50 -5.84 -0.51 0.56
C ILE A 50 -5.61 -1.64 1.55
N LEU A 51 -5.60 -1.31 2.83
CA LEU A 51 -5.41 -2.31 3.87
C LEU A 51 -6.51 -3.36 3.83
N ALA A 52 -7.75 -2.94 3.64
CA ALA A 52 -8.89 -3.85 3.58
C ALA A 52 -8.74 -4.84 2.42
N GLN A 53 -8.20 -4.39 1.30
CA GLN A 53 -8.01 -5.27 0.15
C GLN A 53 -6.88 -6.25 0.36
N LEU A 54 -5.94 -5.92 1.23
CA LEU A 54 -4.82 -6.82 1.49
C LEU A 54 -5.19 -7.96 2.44
N ILE A 55 -6.10 -7.71 3.38
CA ILE A 55 -6.46 -8.72 4.39
C ILE A 55 -7.97 -8.82 4.62
N PRO A 56 -8.80 -8.82 3.60
CA PRO A 56 -10.25 -8.75 3.83
C PRO A 56 -10.85 -10.03 4.39
N LYS A 57 -10.44 -11.16 3.86
CA LYS A 57 -11.06 -12.43 4.24
C LYS A 57 -10.76 -12.83 5.66
N THR A 58 -9.56 -12.58 6.08
CA THR A 58 -9.14 -12.91 7.42
C THR A 58 -9.99 -12.19 8.45
N THR A 59 -10.21 -10.92 8.21
CA THR A 59 -11.01 -10.11 9.13
C THR A 59 -12.43 -10.64 9.23
N GLU A 60 -13.02 -10.98 8.11
CA GLU A 60 -14.37 -11.50 8.11
C GLU A 60 -14.48 -12.81 8.88
N SER A 61 -13.52 -13.67 8.70
CA SER A 61 -13.53 -14.93 9.40
C SER A 61 -13.51 -14.74 10.89
N LEU A 62 -12.74 -13.78 11.36
CA LEU A 62 -12.62 -13.54 12.77
C LEU A 62 -13.87 -12.94 13.37
N SER A 63 -14.62 -12.22 12.59
CA SER A 63 -15.81 -11.56 13.10
C SER A 63 -16.95 -12.54 13.33
N LYS A 64 -16.82 -13.73 12.83
CA LYS A 64 -17.81 -14.75 13.11
C LYS A 64 -17.56 -15.39 14.46
#